data_8b2493a6d911d99d12a744c7de61daef
#
_entry.id   8b2493a6d911d99d12a744c7de61daef
#
_cell.length_a   1.000
_cell.length_b   1.000
_cell.length_c   1.000
_cell.angle_alpha   90.00
_cell.angle_beta   90.00
_cell.angle_gamma   90.00
#
_symmetry.space_group_name_H-M   'P 1'
#
loop_
_entity.id
_entity.type
_entity.pdbx_description
1 polymer ?
#
loop_
_entity_poly.entity_id
_entity_poly.type
_entity_poly.pdbx_seq_one_letter_code
_entity_poly.pdbx_strand_id
1 'polypeptide(L)'
;MSANALYTDLSGYYDLMCADIDYRAQSHSIRRLHQIFGNGGQTHLDLACGTGPHIRHFIDFGYHSNGLDINQPMLDIAKTRCPEAQFSLQDMSNFKVAEPLDLITCFLYSIHYSDGIEKLKECIASVHSALKTDGVFCFNVVDKNKIDNNLFVSHMAQQENDIFRFSSGWNYCGHGEKKSLKVSIEKTTAADTQIWHDEHPMVAFSFAELIDVLKPYFEVQVFEHDYEKIVPWDQTSGNAIFTCVKI
;
A
#
# COMPACT_ATOMS: atom_id res chain seq x y z
N MET A 1 -22.75 5.10 6.65
CA MET A 1 -21.34 5.61 6.61
C MET A 1 -20.81 5.42 5.21
N SER A 2 -19.94 6.31 4.73
CA SER A 2 -19.33 6.14 3.41
C SER A 2 -18.46 4.88 3.40
N ALA A 3 -18.30 4.23 2.24
CA ALA A 3 -17.51 3.01 2.06
C ALA A 3 -15.99 3.19 2.31
N ASN A 4 -15.55 4.26 2.93
CA ASN A 4 -14.15 4.56 3.24
C ASN A 4 -14.05 5.40 4.53
N ALA A 5 -14.93 5.16 5.50
CA ALA A 5 -14.95 5.91 6.75
C ALA A 5 -13.61 5.86 7.49
N LEU A 6 -12.89 4.74 7.39
CA LEU A 6 -11.54 4.57 7.98
C LEU A 6 -10.53 5.62 7.50
N TYR A 7 -10.62 6.07 6.26
CA TYR A 7 -9.68 7.05 5.68
C TYR A 7 -10.17 8.50 5.78
N THR A 8 -11.40 8.72 6.25
CA THR A 8 -12.02 10.04 6.41
C THR A 8 -12.40 10.27 7.87
N ASP A 9 -13.60 9.90 8.27
CA ASP A 9 -14.16 10.19 9.59
C ASP A 9 -13.43 9.46 10.73
N LEU A 10 -12.86 8.28 10.45
CA LEU A 10 -12.11 7.44 11.39
C LEU A 10 -10.60 7.48 11.15
N SER A 11 -10.09 8.43 10.35
CA SER A 11 -8.66 8.55 10.03
C SER A 11 -7.76 8.67 11.27
N GLY A 12 -8.29 9.24 12.36
CA GLY A 12 -7.60 9.29 13.65
C GLY A 12 -7.30 7.93 14.29
N TYR A 13 -7.99 6.87 13.87
CA TYR A 13 -7.75 5.49 14.35
C TYR A 13 -6.91 4.64 13.38
N TYR A 14 -6.56 5.19 12.21
CA TYR A 14 -5.80 4.45 11.20
C TYR A 14 -4.42 4.01 11.69
N ASP A 15 -3.66 4.92 12.30
CA ASP A 15 -2.34 4.61 12.84
C ASP A 15 -2.44 3.57 13.99
N LEU A 16 -3.51 3.60 14.77
CA LEU A 16 -3.75 2.63 15.82
C LEU A 16 -4.10 1.24 15.23
N MET A 17 -4.88 1.21 14.16
CA MET A 17 -5.18 -0.01 13.41
C MET A 17 -3.92 -0.64 12.79
N CYS A 18 -2.94 0.18 12.43
CA CYS A 18 -1.69 -0.23 11.81
C CYS A 18 -0.50 -0.30 12.79
N ALA A 19 -0.77 -0.30 14.10
CA ALA A 19 0.27 -0.21 15.13
C ALA A 19 1.20 -1.44 15.20
N ASP A 20 0.77 -2.59 14.71
CA ASP A 20 1.54 -3.84 14.64
C ASP A 20 2.40 -3.96 13.36
N ILE A 21 2.31 -2.98 12.44
CA ILE A 21 3.08 -2.98 11.21
C ILE A 21 4.50 -2.46 11.46
N ASP A 22 5.50 -3.27 11.14
CA ASP A 22 6.89 -2.83 11.12
C ASP A 22 7.21 -2.06 9.84
N TYR A 23 6.82 -0.79 9.79
CA TYR A 23 7.09 0.11 8.67
C TYR A 23 8.57 0.26 8.35
N ARG A 24 9.44 0.17 9.39
CA ARG A 24 10.88 0.27 9.19
C ARG A 24 11.43 -0.94 8.47
N ALA A 25 11.04 -2.16 8.88
CA ALA A 25 11.44 -3.39 8.20
C ALA A 25 10.94 -3.40 6.76
N GLN A 26 9.69 -3.01 6.51
CA GLN A 26 9.13 -2.90 5.16
C GLN A 26 9.94 -1.93 4.30
N SER A 27 10.13 -0.70 4.74
CA SER A 27 10.90 0.32 4.01
C SER A 27 12.36 -0.09 3.79
N HIS A 28 12.99 -0.74 4.79
CA HIS A 28 14.35 -1.24 4.68
C HIS A 28 14.48 -2.36 3.63
N SER A 29 13.54 -3.30 3.58
CA SER A 29 13.52 -4.36 2.58
C SER A 29 13.38 -3.80 1.16
N ILE A 30 12.45 -2.87 0.95
CA ILE A 30 12.26 -2.23 -0.36
C ILE A 30 13.48 -1.38 -0.76
N ARG A 31 14.10 -0.66 0.18
CA ARG A 31 15.37 0.01 -0.08
C ARG A 31 16.45 -0.96 -0.59
N ARG A 32 16.57 -2.16 0.00
CA ARG A 32 17.51 -3.19 -0.46
C ARG A 32 17.18 -3.66 -1.88
N LEU A 33 15.91 -3.89 -2.19
CA LEU A 33 15.47 -4.24 -3.55
C LEU A 33 15.84 -3.14 -4.54
N HIS A 34 15.60 -1.88 -4.20
CA HIS A 34 16.00 -0.74 -5.02
C HIS A 34 17.52 -0.65 -5.22
N GLN A 35 18.32 -0.95 -4.19
CA GLN A 35 19.78 -0.99 -4.30
C GLN A 35 20.29 -2.13 -5.20
N ILE A 36 19.58 -3.24 -5.28
CA ILE A 36 19.95 -4.41 -6.09
C ILE A 36 19.55 -4.21 -7.56
N PHE A 37 18.35 -3.70 -7.81
CA PHE A 37 17.73 -3.69 -9.13
C PHE A 37 17.67 -2.30 -9.78
N GLY A 38 17.76 -1.23 -9.01
CA GLY A 38 17.55 0.13 -9.48
C GLY A 38 18.81 0.88 -9.88
N ASN A 39 18.62 2.12 -10.28
CA ASN A 39 19.67 3.03 -10.82
C ASN A 39 20.54 3.70 -9.76
N GLY A 40 20.35 3.40 -8.47
CA GLY A 40 21.14 3.98 -7.37
C GLY A 40 20.78 5.42 -6.99
N GLY A 41 19.77 6.03 -7.61
CA GLY A 41 19.26 7.36 -7.23
C GLY A 41 18.51 7.36 -5.90
N GLN A 42 18.09 8.54 -5.45
CA GLN A 42 17.49 8.72 -4.11
C GLN A 42 16.18 9.52 -4.14
N THR A 43 15.57 9.74 -5.31
CA THR A 43 14.25 10.38 -5.37
C THR A 43 13.16 9.32 -5.26
N HIS A 44 12.22 9.52 -4.32
CA HIS A 44 11.19 8.55 -3.96
C HIS A 44 9.81 9.18 -3.90
N LEU A 45 8.80 8.45 -4.36
CA LEU A 45 7.37 8.78 -4.21
C LEU A 45 6.62 7.56 -3.67
N ASP A 46 5.84 7.76 -2.62
CA ASP A 46 4.93 6.76 -2.09
C ASP A 46 3.50 7.04 -2.56
N LEU A 47 2.90 6.10 -3.31
CA LEU A 47 1.52 6.18 -3.80
C LEU A 47 0.57 5.68 -2.72
N ALA A 48 -0.55 6.37 -2.53
CA ALA A 48 -1.51 6.13 -1.45
C ALA A 48 -0.79 6.10 -0.09
N CYS A 49 0.03 7.12 0.16
CA CYS A 49 0.98 7.18 1.28
C CYS A 49 0.31 7.24 2.66
N GLY A 50 -1.01 7.45 2.73
CA GLY A 50 -1.77 7.56 3.96
C GLY A 50 -1.20 8.61 4.89
N THR A 51 -0.92 8.22 6.14
CA THR A 51 -0.34 9.08 7.18
C THR A 51 1.19 9.23 7.09
N GLY A 52 1.84 8.67 6.06
CA GLY A 52 3.25 8.88 5.71
C GLY A 52 4.30 8.10 6.53
N PRO A 53 4.02 6.96 7.18
CA PRO A 53 5.02 6.27 8.00
C PRO A 53 6.20 5.71 7.17
N HIS A 54 5.97 5.18 5.97
CA HIS A 54 7.03 4.73 5.08
C HIS A 54 7.90 5.90 4.62
N ILE A 55 7.29 7.05 4.29
CA ILE A 55 8.00 8.28 3.89
C ILE A 55 9.00 8.68 4.95
N ARG A 56 8.61 8.66 6.25
CA ARG A 56 9.53 8.97 7.36
C ARG A 56 10.77 8.08 7.32
N HIS A 57 10.61 6.77 7.12
CA HIS A 57 11.73 5.86 7.07
C HIS A 57 12.60 6.05 5.82
N PHE A 58 12.01 6.33 4.64
CA PHE A 58 12.81 6.62 3.44
C PHE A 58 13.62 7.90 3.60
N ILE A 59 13.08 8.95 4.23
CA ILE A 59 13.84 10.17 4.57
C ILE A 59 15.01 9.83 5.50
N ASP A 60 14.77 9.03 6.54
CA ASP A 60 15.81 8.59 7.49
C ASP A 60 16.91 7.74 6.80
N PHE A 61 16.58 7.06 5.69
CA PHE A 61 17.53 6.34 4.85
C PHE A 61 18.25 7.24 3.81
N GLY A 62 17.98 8.55 3.79
CA GLY A 62 18.62 9.51 2.92
C GLY A 62 17.93 9.73 1.57
N TYR A 63 16.69 9.30 1.40
CA TYR A 63 15.90 9.57 0.19
C TYR A 63 15.24 10.95 0.26
N HIS A 64 15.14 11.61 -0.88
CA HIS A 64 14.22 12.72 -1.09
C HIS A 64 12.83 12.14 -1.34
N SER A 65 12.06 11.93 -0.27
CA SER A 65 10.82 11.16 -0.27
C SER A 65 9.62 12.09 -0.21
N ASN A 66 8.66 11.86 -1.08
CA ASN A 66 7.40 12.58 -1.18
C ASN A 66 6.23 11.58 -1.19
N GLY A 67 5.00 12.07 -1.08
CA GLY A 67 3.82 11.22 -1.08
C GLY A 67 2.64 11.80 -1.83
N LEU A 68 1.77 10.92 -2.31
CA LEU A 68 0.43 11.29 -2.76
C LEU A 68 -0.62 10.38 -2.14
N ASP A 69 -1.79 10.95 -1.90
CA ASP A 69 -2.98 10.24 -1.46
C ASP A 69 -4.22 10.94 -2.03
N ILE A 70 -5.34 10.22 -2.07
CA ILE A 70 -6.63 10.77 -2.48
C ILE A 70 -7.40 11.38 -1.28
N ASN A 71 -6.94 11.12 -0.05
CA ASN A 71 -7.63 11.53 1.18
C ASN A 71 -6.88 12.67 1.88
N GLN A 72 -7.48 13.86 1.88
CA GLN A 72 -6.88 15.03 2.53
C GLN A 72 -6.62 14.85 4.04
N PRO A 73 -7.51 14.22 4.85
CA PRO A 73 -7.24 13.99 6.26
C PRO A 73 -5.98 13.15 6.51
N MET A 74 -5.69 12.17 5.66
CA MET A 74 -4.47 11.38 5.74
C MET A 74 -3.22 12.22 5.46
N LEU A 75 -3.27 13.07 4.43
CA LEU A 75 -2.17 13.96 4.06
C LEU A 75 -1.87 15.02 5.16
N ASP A 76 -2.88 15.47 5.89
CA ASP A 76 -2.69 16.43 6.99
C ASP A 76 -1.90 15.81 8.16
N ILE A 77 -2.14 14.51 8.44
CA ILE A 77 -1.35 13.73 9.40
C ILE A 77 0.07 13.52 8.85
N ALA A 78 0.18 13.14 7.57
CA ALA A 78 1.47 12.90 6.92
C ALA A 78 2.38 14.14 6.93
N LYS A 79 1.84 15.33 6.68
CA LYS A 79 2.56 16.62 6.76
C LYS A 79 3.09 16.90 8.16
N THR A 80 2.33 16.52 9.19
CA THR A 80 2.78 16.66 10.59
C THR A 80 3.92 15.70 10.90
N ARG A 81 3.85 14.46 10.37
CA ARG A 81 4.88 13.43 10.56
C ARG A 81 6.17 13.74 9.81
N CYS A 82 6.07 14.23 8.58
CA CYS A 82 7.19 14.47 7.67
C CYS A 82 7.13 15.90 7.11
N PRO A 83 7.40 16.96 7.93
CA PRO A 83 7.27 18.35 7.49
C PRO A 83 8.26 18.73 6.37
N GLU A 84 9.32 17.98 6.18
CA GLU A 84 10.30 18.16 5.10
C GLU A 84 9.87 17.55 3.76
N ALA A 85 8.86 16.68 3.73
CA ALA A 85 8.35 16.05 2.53
C ALA A 85 7.27 16.90 1.85
N GLN A 86 7.12 16.69 0.54
CA GLN A 86 6.00 17.25 -0.22
C GLN A 86 4.89 16.23 -0.37
N PHE A 87 3.65 16.68 -0.16
CA PHE A 87 2.46 15.86 -0.27
C PHE A 87 1.49 16.46 -1.28
N SER A 88 0.93 15.62 -2.15
CA SER A 88 -0.04 16.04 -3.15
C SER A 88 -1.33 15.23 -3.08
N LEU A 89 -2.47 15.93 -3.17
CA LEU A 89 -3.79 15.32 -3.26
C LEU A 89 -4.03 14.89 -4.71
N GLN A 90 -3.74 13.63 -5.03
CA GLN A 90 -3.86 13.07 -6.37
C GLN A 90 -4.36 11.62 -6.32
N ASP A 91 -5.02 11.20 -7.39
CA ASP A 91 -5.37 9.80 -7.64
C ASP A 91 -4.16 9.07 -8.25
N MET A 92 -3.78 7.94 -7.66
CA MET A 92 -2.66 7.12 -8.15
C MET A 92 -2.89 6.58 -9.57
N SER A 93 -4.13 6.51 -10.06
CA SER A 93 -4.42 6.09 -11.43
C SER A 93 -4.03 7.12 -12.48
N ASN A 94 -3.93 8.40 -12.12
CA ASN A 94 -3.60 9.47 -13.06
C ASN A 94 -2.85 10.62 -12.38
N PHE A 95 -1.71 10.33 -11.79
CA PHE A 95 -0.88 11.34 -11.14
C PHE A 95 0.19 11.91 -12.07
N LYS A 96 0.72 13.07 -11.69
CA LYS A 96 1.82 13.74 -12.38
C LYS A 96 2.89 14.14 -11.37
N VAL A 97 4.14 14.03 -11.83
CA VAL A 97 5.32 14.50 -11.10
C VAL A 97 6.04 15.58 -11.90
N ALA A 98 6.72 16.49 -11.21
CA ALA A 98 7.49 17.55 -11.87
C ALA A 98 8.77 16.99 -12.53
N GLU A 99 9.43 16.05 -11.86
CA GLU A 99 10.66 15.42 -12.31
C GLU A 99 10.57 13.89 -12.18
N PRO A 100 11.20 13.13 -13.08
CA PRO A 100 11.22 11.68 -12.97
C PRO A 100 11.92 11.19 -11.71
N LEU A 101 11.51 10.03 -11.21
CA LEU A 101 11.87 9.46 -9.92
C LEU A 101 12.71 8.18 -10.06
N ASP A 102 13.47 7.86 -9.02
CA ASP A 102 14.29 6.65 -8.98
C ASP A 102 13.51 5.45 -8.38
N LEU A 103 12.64 5.73 -7.42
CA LEU A 103 11.83 4.74 -6.73
C LEU A 103 10.40 5.24 -6.58
N ILE A 104 9.43 4.39 -6.91
CA ILE A 104 8.02 4.57 -6.56
C ILE A 104 7.59 3.36 -5.74
N THR A 105 6.83 3.60 -4.67
CA THR A 105 6.28 2.53 -3.83
C THR A 105 4.76 2.63 -3.72
N CYS A 106 4.10 1.50 -3.41
CA CYS A 106 2.68 1.45 -3.08
C CYS A 106 2.49 0.34 -2.05
N PHE A 107 2.42 0.70 -0.76
CA PHE A 107 2.41 -0.26 0.34
C PHE A 107 1.01 -0.71 0.76
N LEU A 108 0.97 -1.70 1.63
CA LEU A 108 -0.23 -2.17 2.33
C LEU A 108 -1.39 -2.50 1.40
N TYR A 109 -1.05 -3.13 0.26
CA TYR A 109 -2.01 -3.57 -0.75
C TYR A 109 -2.79 -2.44 -1.41
N SER A 110 -2.33 -1.18 -1.28
CA SER A 110 -3.05 0.00 -1.76
C SER A 110 -3.27 -0.01 -3.27
N ILE A 111 -2.43 -0.70 -4.05
CA ILE A 111 -2.61 -0.87 -5.49
C ILE A 111 -3.98 -1.50 -5.85
N HIS A 112 -4.58 -2.29 -4.95
CA HIS A 112 -5.90 -2.90 -5.16
C HIS A 112 -7.07 -1.90 -5.05
N TYR A 113 -6.85 -0.68 -4.54
CA TYR A 113 -7.86 0.39 -4.54
C TYR A 113 -8.08 1.03 -5.92
N SER A 114 -7.39 0.54 -6.96
CA SER A 114 -7.76 0.86 -8.34
C SER A 114 -9.21 0.43 -8.62
N ASP A 115 -9.99 1.31 -9.21
CA ASP A 115 -11.40 1.04 -9.57
C ASP A 115 -11.48 0.21 -10.87
N GLY A 116 -11.16 -1.09 -10.75
CA GLY A 116 -11.11 -2.06 -11.85
C GLY A 116 -9.75 -2.14 -12.58
N ILE A 117 -9.66 -3.10 -13.51
CA ILE A 117 -8.42 -3.42 -14.23
C ILE A 117 -7.95 -2.27 -15.11
N GLU A 118 -8.86 -1.52 -15.73
CA GLU A 118 -8.47 -0.39 -16.58
C GLU A 118 -7.83 0.74 -15.76
N LYS A 119 -8.35 1.03 -14.57
CA LYS A 119 -7.72 2.00 -13.66
C LYS A 119 -6.36 1.53 -13.12
N LEU A 120 -6.21 0.23 -12.91
CA LEU A 120 -4.91 -0.37 -12.58
C LEU A 120 -3.91 -0.17 -13.73
N LYS A 121 -4.31 -0.38 -14.99
CA LYS A 121 -3.46 -0.13 -16.17
C LYS A 121 -3.08 1.34 -16.30
N GLU A 122 -4.01 2.27 -16.05
CA GLU A 122 -3.73 3.71 -16.01
C GLU A 122 -2.70 4.04 -14.93
N CYS A 123 -2.84 3.47 -13.73
CA CYS A 123 -1.86 3.62 -12.65
C CYS A 123 -0.47 3.14 -13.08
N ILE A 124 -0.37 1.94 -13.65
CA ILE A 124 0.89 1.35 -14.13
C ILE A 124 1.53 2.23 -15.21
N ALA A 125 0.76 2.76 -16.15
CA ALA A 125 1.25 3.68 -17.18
C ALA A 125 1.74 5.01 -16.58
N SER A 126 1.04 5.54 -15.57
CA SER A 126 1.44 6.75 -14.84
C SER A 126 2.75 6.54 -14.09
N VAL A 127 2.90 5.40 -13.42
CA VAL A 127 4.14 5.00 -12.73
C VAL A 127 5.30 4.88 -13.72
N HIS A 128 5.09 4.17 -14.84
CA HIS A 128 6.13 4.04 -15.86
C HIS A 128 6.58 5.42 -16.40
N SER A 129 5.63 6.32 -16.65
CA SER A 129 5.93 7.67 -17.13
C SER A 129 6.69 8.50 -16.09
N ALA A 130 6.43 8.29 -14.80
CA ALA A 130 7.04 9.03 -13.70
C ALA A 130 8.42 8.50 -13.28
N LEU A 131 8.82 7.31 -13.69
CA LEU A 131 10.13 6.73 -13.37
C LEU A 131 11.20 7.15 -14.38
N LYS A 132 12.43 7.29 -13.90
CA LYS A 132 13.66 7.34 -14.73
C LYS A 132 13.93 5.97 -15.35
N THR A 133 14.80 5.92 -16.36
CA THR A 133 15.37 4.65 -16.85
C THR A 133 16.01 3.89 -15.68
N ASP A 134 15.80 2.57 -15.61
CA ASP A 134 16.21 1.70 -14.51
C ASP A 134 15.63 2.12 -13.14
N GLY A 135 14.63 3.00 -13.12
CA GLY A 135 13.86 3.32 -11.93
C GLY A 135 12.96 2.15 -11.54
N VAL A 136 12.65 2.03 -10.25
CA VAL A 136 11.98 0.87 -9.68
C VAL A 136 10.59 1.22 -9.14
N PHE A 137 9.61 0.38 -9.43
CA PHE A 137 8.31 0.37 -8.78
C PHE A 137 8.19 -0.86 -7.88
N CYS A 138 8.03 -0.65 -6.57
CA CYS A 138 7.84 -1.72 -5.60
C CYS A 138 6.48 -1.61 -4.91
N PHE A 139 5.75 -2.73 -4.83
CA PHE A 139 4.46 -2.80 -4.15
C PHE A 139 4.15 -4.22 -3.68
N ASN A 140 3.21 -4.37 -2.76
CA ASN A 140 2.74 -5.68 -2.31
C ASN A 140 1.29 -5.94 -2.72
N VAL A 141 1.00 -7.20 -3.02
CA VAL A 141 -0.30 -7.63 -3.53
C VAL A 141 -0.73 -8.98 -2.98
N VAL A 142 -2.04 -9.25 -3.06
CA VAL A 142 -2.63 -10.56 -2.79
C VAL A 142 -3.22 -11.16 -4.08
N ASP A 143 -2.91 -12.43 -4.35
CA ASP A 143 -3.48 -13.19 -5.47
C ASP A 143 -4.94 -13.54 -5.18
N LYS A 144 -5.85 -13.15 -6.11
CA LYS A 144 -7.28 -13.45 -5.95
C LYS A 144 -7.60 -14.94 -5.79
N ASN A 145 -6.78 -15.82 -6.41
CA ASN A 145 -6.97 -17.28 -6.38
C ASN A 145 -6.54 -17.93 -5.06
N LYS A 146 -5.87 -17.17 -4.18
CA LYS A 146 -5.35 -17.63 -2.88
C LYS A 146 -6.09 -17.00 -1.69
N ILE A 147 -7.14 -16.22 -1.95
CA ILE A 147 -7.94 -15.60 -0.88
C ILE A 147 -8.77 -16.66 -0.17
N ASP A 148 -8.62 -16.74 1.15
CA ASP A 148 -9.53 -17.46 2.04
C ASP A 148 -10.50 -16.47 2.69
N ASN A 149 -11.78 -16.54 2.31
CA ASN A 149 -12.83 -15.65 2.81
C ASN A 149 -13.13 -15.84 4.31
N ASN A 150 -12.63 -16.89 4.92
CA ASN A 150 -12.82 -17.18 6.34
C ASN A 150 -11.63 -16.71 7.20
N LEU A 151 -10.53 -16.28 6.56
CA LEU A 151 -9.34 -15.82 7.28
C LEU A 151 -9.48 -14.35 7.62
N PHE A 152 -9.53 -14.06 8.92
CA PHE A 152 -9.48 -12.69 9.46
C PHE A 152 -8.23 -12.55 10.34
N VAL A 153 -7.54 -11.44 10.15
CA VAL A 153 -6.45 -11.00 11.04
C VAL A 153 -7.04 -10.02 12.04
N SER A 154 -6.70 -10.16 13.31
CA SER A 154 -7.15 -9.22 14.34
C SER A 154 -6.04 -8.95 15.35
N HIS A 155 -6.02 -7.71 15.83
CA HIS A 155 -5.15 -7.28 16.92
C HIS A 155 -5.88 -6.32 17.85
N MET A 156 -5.28 -6.06 19.00
CA MET A 156 -5.80 -5.12 19.99
C MET A 156 -4.79 -3.99 20.18
N ALA A 157 -5.32 -2.79 20.35
CA ALA A 157 -4.53 -1.63 20.73
C ALA A 157 -5.23 -0.88 21.86
N GLN A 158 -4.46 -0.08 22.61
CA GLN A 158 -5.00 0.76 23.68
C GLN A 158 -4.59 2.20 23.44
N GLN A 159 -5.55 3.10 23.59
CA GLN A 159 -5.31 4.53 23.57
C GLN A 159 -5.98 5.16 24.80
N GLU A 160 -5.19 5.77 25.69
CA GLU A 160 -5.65 6.23 27.00
C GLU A 160 -6.32 5.11 27.82
N ASN A 161 -7.61 5.24 28.11
CA ASN A 161 -8.40 4.23 28.82
C ASN A 161 -9.29 3.36 27.92
N ASP A 162 -9.24 3.61 26.60
CA ASP A 162 -10.07 2.92 25.63
C ASP A 162 -9.30 1.73 25.02
N ILE A 163 -10.00 0.62 24.85
CA ILE A 163 -9.49 -0.60 24.23
C ILE A 163 -10.10 -0.71 22.84
N PHE A 164 -9.24 -0.93 21.84
CA PHE A 164 -9.64 -1.13 20.46
C PHE A 164 -9.33 -2.57 20.04
N ARG A 165 -10.27 -3.18 19.34
CA ARG A 165 -10.07 -4.41 18.58
C ARG A 165 -10.26 -4.10 17.11
N PHE A 166 -9.25 -4.35 16.32
CA PHE A 166 -9.28 -4.24 14.87
C PHE A 166 -9.33 -5.64 14.26
N SER A 167 -10.13 -5.81 13.22
CA SER A 167 -10.18 -7.06 12.46
C SER A 167 -10.30 -6.75 10.98
N SER A 168 -9.58 -7.46 10.13
CA SER A 168 -9.69 -7.33 8.68
C SER A 168 -9.56 -8.67 7.98
N GLY A 169 -10.20 -8.80 6.82
CA GLY A 169 -10.17 -10.02 6.02
C GLY A 169 -10.53 -9.75 4.57
N TRP A 170 -9.88 -10.47 3.67
CA TRP A 170 -10.20 -10.43 2.25
C TRP A 170 -11.47 -11.18 1.93
N ASN A 171 -12.22 -10.71 0.95
CA ASN A 171 -13.41 -11.40 0.45
C ASN A 171 -13.42 -11.37 -1.09
N TYR A 172 -13.47 -12.56 -1.71
CA TYR A 172 -13.54 -12.73 -3.16
C TYR A 172 -14.56 -13.82 -3.51
N CYS A 173 -15.48 -13.54 -4.44
CA CYS A 173 -16.56 -14.47 -4.81
C CYS A 173 -16.11 -15.61 -5.75
N GLY A 174 -14.82 -15.69 -6.09
CA GLY A 174 -14.24 -16.73 -6.95
C GLY A 174 -14.32 -16.45 -8.44
N HIS A 175 -14.89 -15.32 -8.87
CA HIS A 175 -14.99 -14.92 -10.28
C HIS A 175 -14.99 -13.40 -10.44
N GLY A 176 -14.62 -12.93 -11.65
CA GLY A 176 -14.59 -11.52 -11.99
C GLY A 176 -13.38 -10.78 -11.41
N GLU A 177 -13.42 -9.45 -11.53
CA GLU A 177 -12.33 -8.55 -11.17
C GLU A 177 -12.61 -7.71 -9.91
N LYS A 178 -13.61 -8.10 -9.10
CA LYS A 178 -13.97 -7.38 -7.87
C LYS A 178 -13.74 -8.26 -6.66
N LYS A 179 -13.02 -7.74 -5.68
CA LYS A 179 -12.90 -8.25 -4.33
C LYS A 179 -13.13 -7.13 -3.32
N SER A 180 -13.19 -7.44 -2.04
CA SER A 180 -13.24 -6.43 -1.00
C SER A 180 -12.31 -6.75 0.17
N LEU A 181 -11.95 -5.71 0.92
CA LEU A 181 -11.40 -5.82 2.26
C LEU A 181 -12.51 -5.46 3.25
N LYS A 182 -12.87 -6.41 4.10
CA LYS A 182 -13.79 -6.19 5.23
C LYS A 182 -12.99 -5.76 6.44
N VAL A 183 -13.39 -4.66 7.08
CA VAL A 183 -12.75 -4.10 8.26
C VAL A 183 -13.78 -3.96 9.37
N SER A 184 -13.41 -4.31 10.58
CA SER A 184 -14.19 -4.06 11.78
C SER A 184 -13.34 -3.37 12.84
N ILE A 185 -13.89 -2.33 13.45
CA ILE A 185 -13.29 -1.60 14.57
C ILE A 185 -14.27 -1.69 15.72
N GLU A 186 -13.82 -2.24 16.84
CA GLU A 186 -14.56 -2.26 18.11
C GLU A 186 -13.79 -1.38 19.10
N LYS A 187 -14.45 -0.36 19.62
CA LYS A 187 -13.93 0.54 20.66
C LYS A 187 -14.70 0.30 21.95
N THR A 188 -14.03 -0.15 22.99
CA THR A 188 -14.59 -0.33 24.33
C THR A 188 -14.06 0.75 25.25
N THR A 189 -14.98 1.50 25.84
CA THR A 189 -14.73 2.50 26.90
C THR A 189 -15.25 2.00 28.24
N ALA A 190 -15.04 2.73 29.31
CA ALA A 190 -15.62 2.41 30.62
C ALA A 190 -17.17 2.42 30.65
N ALA A 191 -17.80 3.12 29.70
CA ALA A 191 -19.25 3.36 29.68
C ALA A 191 -19.98 2.57 28.59
N ASP A 192 -19.33 2.29 27.44
CA ASP A 192 -19.98 1.78 26.24
C ASP A 192 -19.00 1.04 25.33
N THR A 193 -19.54 0.23 24.41
CA THR A 193 -18.83 -0.41 23.30
C THR A 193 -19.44 0.01 21.98
N GLN A 194 -18.62 0.57 21.10
CA GLN A 194 -19.00 1.00 19.76
C GLN A 194 -18.33 0.10 18.73
N ILE A 195 -19.08 -0.29 17.69
CA ILE A 195 -18.58 -1.15 16.62
C ILE A 195 -18.87 -0.49 15.27
N TRP A 196 -17.83 -0.42 14.44
CA TRP A 196 -17.92 0.02 13.05
C TRP A 196 -17.53 -1.13 12.13
N HIS A 197 -18.27 -1.26 11.04
CA HIS A 197 -17.94 -2.16 9.95
C HIS A 197 -17.80 -1.35 8.67
N ASP A 198 -16.73 -1.62 7.94
CA ASP A 198 -16.46 -1.01 6.64
C ASP A 198 -16.14 -2.11 5.63
N GLU A 199 -16.48 -1.92 4.37
CA GLU A 199 -16.15 -2.83 3.29
C GLU A 199 -15.61 -2.01 2.12
N HIS A 200 -14.32 -2.23 1.82
CA HIS A 200 -13.60 -1.49 0.82
C HIS A 200 -13.60 -2.27 -0.50
N PRO A 201 -14.27 -1.76 -1.55
CA PRO A 201 -14.21 -2.37 -2.86
C PRO A 201 -12.80 -2.27 -3.44
N MET A 202 -12.33 -3.37 -4.04
CA MET A 202 -10.98 -3.47 -4.58
C MET A 202 -10.97 -4.26 -5.88
N VAL A 203 -9.97 -4.00 -6.74
CA VAL A 203 -9.71 -4.80 -7.93
C VAL A 203 -9.10 -6.15 -7.55
N ALA A 204 -9.63 -7.21 -8.15
CA ALA A 204 -9.14 -8.58 -8.00
C ALA A 204 -8.38 -9.02 -9.25
N PHE A 205 -7.14 -9.46 -9.07
CA PHE A 205 -6.31 -10.05 -10.11
C PHE A 205 -5.46 -11.19 -9.53
N SER A 206 -5.07 -12.12 -10.38
CA SER A 206 -4.03 -13.09 -10.06
C SER A 206 -2.65 -12.51 -10.34
N PHE A 207 -1.61 -13.10 -9.77
CA PHE A 207 -0.24 -12.67 -10.07
C PHE A 207 0.10 -12.83 -11.56
N ALA A 208 -0.40 -13.86 -12.23
CA ALA A 208 -0.21 -14.04 -13.66
C ALA A 208 -0.84 -12.90 -14.48
N GLU A 209 -2.10 -12.54 -14.19
CA GLU A 209 -2.79 -11.41 -14.85
C GLU A 209 -2.03 -10.09 -14.60
N LEU A 210 -1.54 -9.86 -13.38
CA LEU A 210 -0.79 -8.65 -13.05
C LEU A 210 0.55 -8.60 -13.80
N ILE A 211 1.29 -9.72 -13.85
CA ILE A 211 2.54 -9.82 -14.60
C ILE A 211 2.30 -9.49 -16.09
N ASP A 212 1.21 -9.98 -16.69
CA ASP A 212 0.91 -9.70 -18.09
C ASP A 212 0.61 -8.20 -18.35
N VAL A 213 0.03 -7.51 -17.38
CA VAL A 213 -0.19 -6.05 -17.44
C VAL A 213 1.12 -5.27 -17.26
N LEU A 214 2.05 -5.76 -16.44
CA LEU A 214 3.32 -5.09 -16.12
C LEU A 214 4.40 -5.26 -17.20
N LYS A 215 4.48 -6.44 -17.81
CA LYS A 215 5.53 -6.83 -18.79
C LYS A 215 5.77 -5.84 -19.94
N PRO A 216 4.75 -5.11 -20.49
CA PRO A 216 5.00 -4.12 -21.53
C PRO A 216 5.82 -2.90 -21.09
N TYR A 217 5.96 -2.70 -19.78
CA TYR A 217 6.55 -1.50 -19.18
C TYR A 217 7.78 -1.80 -18.33
N PHE A 218 7.88 -3.03 -17.78
CA PHE A 218 8.82 -3.36 -16.74
C PHE A 218 9.44 -4.76 -16.90
N GLU A 219 10.68 -4.90 -16.49
CA GLU A 219 11.22 -6.18 -16.05
C GLU A 219 10.67 -6.48 -14.65
N VAL A 220 9.95 -7.59 -14.49
CA VAL A 220 9.20 -7.91 -13.27
C VAL A 220 9.90 -9.01 -12.49
N GLN A 221 10.24 -8.73 -11.23
CA GLN A 221 10.72 -9.68 -10.24
C GLN A 221 9.67 -9.84 -9.13
N VAL A 222 9.41 -11.06 -8.68
CA VAL A 222 8.44 -11.36 -7.63
C VAL A 222 9.13 -12.04 -6.47
N PHE A 223 8.90 -11.52 -5.26
CA PHE A 223 9.50 -12.01 -4.02
C PHE A 223 8.42 -12.41 -3.02
N GLU A 224 8.79 -13.32 -2.10
CA GLU A 224 7.94 -13.64 -0.96
C GLU A 224 7.62 -12.38 -0.14
N HIS A 225 6.44 -12.35 0.47
CA HIS A 225 6.03 -11.27 1.35
C HIS A 225 6.74 -11.41 2.72
N ASP A 226 8.06 -11.36 2.67
CA ASP A 226 8.97 -11.42 3.82
C ASP A 226 9.88 -10.18 3.78
N TYR A 227 9.73 -9.31 4.76
CA TYR A 227 10.52 -8.08 4.83
C TYR A 227 11.88 -8.23 5.55
N GLU A 228 12.14 -9.37 6.14
CA GLU A 228 13.45 -9.69 6.73
C GLU A 228 14.43 -10.24 5.68
N LYS A 229 13.90 -11.02 4.71
CA LYS A 229 14.69 -11.72 3.70
C LYS A 229 14.19 -11.43 2.29
N ILE A 230 15.11 -11.29 1.36
CA ILE A 230 14.81 -11.22 -0.07
C ILE A 230 14.85 -12.66 -0.61
N VAL A 231 13.67 -13.26 -0.74
CA VAL A 231 13.50 -14.64 -1.23
C VAL A 231 12.61 -14.59 -2.48
N PRO A 232 13.06 -15.16 -3.62
CA PRO A 232 12.21 -15.27 -4.79
C PRO A 232 10.89 -16.01 -4.44
N TRP A 233 9.78 -15.55 -5.01
CA TRP A 233 8.48 -16.18 -4.81
C TRP A 233 8.48 -17.63 -5.31
N ASP A 234 8.06 -18.54 -4.46
CA ASP A 234 8.05 -19.99 -4.74
C ASP A 234 6.81 -20.48 -5.51
N GLN A 235 5.91 -19.54 -5.90
CA GLN A 235 4.64 -19.76 -6.59
C GLN A 235 3.55 -20.42 -5.73
N THR A 236 3.75 -20.54 -4.42
CA THR A 236 2.78 -21.15 -3.51
C THR A 236 2.05 -20.13 -2.64
N SER A 237 2.74 -19.11 -2.17
CA SER A 237 2.14 -18.06 -1.32
C SER A 237 1.16 -17.17 -2.12
N GLY A 238 0.13 -16.70 -1.42
CA GLY A 238 -0.87 -15.79 -1.97
C GLY A 238 -0.54 -14.31 -1.77
N ASN A 239 0.55 -13.99 -1.08
CA ASN A 239 1.05 -12.64 -0.87
C ASN A 239 2.45 -12.51 -1.44
N ALA A 240 2.72 -11.42 -2.15
CA ALA A 240 4.02 -11.19 -2.76
C ALA A 240 4.40 -9.71 -2.82
N ILE A 241 5.72 -9.47 -2.90
CA ILE A 241 6.30 -8.17 -3.22
C ILE A 241 6.70 -8.18 -4.68
N PHE A 242 6.19 -7.25 -5.46
CA PHE A 242 6.55 -7.02 -6.84
C PHE A 242 7.61 -5.92 -6.92
N THR A 243 8.67 -6.19 -7.64
CA THR A 243 9.75 -5.24 -7.95
C THR A 243 9.84 -5.13 -9.47
N CYS A 244 9.48 -3.98 -10.00
CA CYS A 244 9.32 -3.72 -11.41
C CYS A 244 10.34 -2.68 -11.85
N VAL A 245 11.31 -3.08 -12.66
CA VAL A 245 12.36 -2.19 -13.19
C VAL A 245 11.91 -1.63 -14.53
N LYS A 246 11.92 -0.31 -14.69
CA LYS A 246 11.52 0.34 -15.95
C LYS A 246 12.46 -0.01 -17.07
N ILE A 247 11.92 -0.51 -18.17
CA ILE A 247 12.62 -0.80 -19.44
C ILE A 247 12.51 0.36 -20.42
#